data_059db856199b0d8623f24f31259b5eb2
#
_entry.id   059db856199b0d8623f24f31259b5eb2
#
_cell.length_a   1.000
_cell.length_b   1.000
_cell.length_c   1.000
_cell.angle_alpha   90.00
_cell.angle_beta   90.00
_cell.angle_gamma   90.00
#
_symmetry.space_group_name_H-M   'P 1'
#
loop_
_entity.id
_entity.type
_entity.pdbx_description
1 polymer ?
#
loop_
_entity_poly.entity_id
_entity_poly.type
_entity_poly.pdbx_seq_one_letter_code
_entity_poly.pdbx_strand_id
1 'polypeptide(L)'
;MVELTKSLDGLEKLIGLSFKDSHRLELALTHSSLKQGRDAANYERMEFLGDRVLGLAIAERLFVEFPTAPEGELSVRLNLLVSAETCAAIADELGLGRYIRHGGELTKLAAQRTRNIRADVV
;
A
#
# COMPACT_ATOMS: atom_id res chain seq x y z
N MET A 1 10.35 19.71 -7.73
CA MET A 1 9.14 20.10 -6.99
C MET A 1 7.87 20.18 -7.83
N VAL A 2 7.90 20.83 -8.98
CA VAL A 2 6.73 20.93 -9.88
C VAL A 2 6.32 19.60 -10.50
N GLU A 3 7.24 18.72 -10.84
CA GLU A 3 6.97 17.36 -11.36
C GLU A 3 6.32 16.45 -10.32
N LEU A 4 6.74 16.56 -9.07
CA LEU A 4 6.20 15.77 -7.96
C LEU A 4 4.74 16.13 -7.67
N THR A 5 4.42 17.41 -7.63
CA THR A 5 3.08 17.90 -7.35
C THR A 5 2.10 17.47 -8.44
N LYS A 6 2.52 17.52 -9.70
CA LYS A 6 1.72 17.02 -10.84
C LYS A 6 1.51 15.50 -10.79
N SER A 7 2.49 14.76 -10.29
CA SER A 7 2.38 13.31 -10.11
C SER A 7 1.38 12.95 -9.01
N LEU A 8 1.39 13.63 -7.88
CA LEU A 8 0.45 13.39 -6.77
C LEU A 8 -0.99 13.75 -7.14
N ASP A 9 -1.21 14.85 -7.86
CA ASP A 9 -2.52 15.23 -8.39
C ASP A 9 -3.08 14.15 -9.33
N GLY A 10 -2.24 13.55 -10.15
CA GLY A 10 -2.60 12.44 -11.02
C GLY A 10 -3.05 11.21 -10.25
N LEU A 11 -2.34 10.87 -9.16
CA LEU A 11 -2.70 9.77 -8.28
C LEU A 11 -4.04 10.03 -7.58
N GLU A 12 -4.23 11.21 -7.01
CA GLU A 12 -5.47 11.58 -6.34
C GLU A 12 -6.69 11.48 -7.27
N LYS A 13 -6.54 11.89 -8.52
CA LYS A 13 -7.58 11.73 -9.54
C LYS A 13 -7.85 10.26 -9.87
N LEU A 14 -6.80 9.46 -9.96
CA LEU A 14 -6.90 8.04 -10.28
C LEU A 14 -7.67 7.27 -9.21
N ILE A 15 -7.39 7.52 -7.93
CA ILE A 15 -8.04 6.82 -6.82
C ILE A 15 -9.30 7.51 -6.31
N GLY A 16 -9.62 8.71 -6.80
CA GLY A 16 -10.81 9.46 -6.43
C GLY A 16 -10.79 10.06 -5.03
N LEU A 17 -9.61 10.26 -4.46
CA LEU A 17 -9.41 10.79 -3.12
C LEU A 17 -8.49 12.00 -3.14
N SER A 18 -8.72 12.93 -2.23
CA SER A 18 -7.84 14.07 -1.97
C SER A 18 -7.21 13.97 -0.59
N PHE A 19 -5.92 14.21 -0.52
CA PHE A 19 -5.16 14.15 0.73
C PHE A 19 -4.91 15.57 1.24
N LYS A 20 -5.27 15.82 2.50
CA LYS A 20 -5.02 17.11 3.14
C LYS A 20 -3.54 17.37 3.38
N ASP A 21 -2.78 16.32 3.60
CA ASP A 21 -1.35 16.36 3.87
C ASP A 21 -0.59 15.64 2.74
N SER A 22 -0.18 16.40 1.75
CA SER A 22 0.59 15.89 0.60
C SER A 22 1.94 15.31 1.01
N HIS A 23 2.53 15.79 2.10
CA HIS A 23 3.80 15.25 2.61
C HIS A 23 3.63 13.81 3.13
N ARG A 24 2.52 13.52 3.79
CA ARG A 24 2.21 12.13 4.21
C ARG A 24 2.01 11.21 3.02
N LEU A 25 1.33 11.67 1.98
CA LEU A 25 1.17 10.89 0.77
C LEU A 25 2.51 10.62 0.10
N GLU A 26 3.35 11.63 -0.02
CA GLU A 26 4.71 11.50 -0.54
C GLU A 26 5.54 10.50 0.27
N LEU A 27 5.46 10.58 1.60
CA LEU A 27 6.12 9.65 2.51
C LEU A 27 5.63 8.20 2.29
N ALA A 28 4.34 8.00 2.14
CA ALA A 28 3.75 6.69 1.89
C ALA A 28 4.19 6.09 0.55
N LEU A 29 4.42 6.90 -0.46
CA LEU A 29 4.84 6.48 -1.80
C LEU A 29 6.35 6.29 -1.94
N THR A 30 7.13 6.66 -0.94
CA THR A 30 8.59 6.56 -0.96
C THR A 30 9.04 5.47 -0.01
N HIS A 31 9.44 4.31 -0.57
CA HIS A 31 9.89 3.17 0.23
C HIS A 31 11.10 3.51 1.10
N SER A 32 11.21 2.86 2.25
CA SER A 32 12.29 3.06 3.23
C SER A 32 13.70 2.85 2.67
N SER A 33 13.84 2.12 1.55
CA SER A 33 15.13 1.94 0.86
C SER A 33 15.75 3.24 0.34
N LEU A 34 14.94 4.30 0.14
CA LEU A 34 15.40 5.65 -0.25
C LEU A 34 15.49 6.62 0.91
N LYS A 35 15.18 6.18 2.12
CA LYS A 35 15.14 7.00 3.32
C LYS A 35 16.19 6.54 4.31
N GLN A 36 16.61 7.45 5.16
CA GLN A 36 17.55 7.16 6.24
C GLN A 36 17.01 7.73 7.56
N GLY A 37 17.41 7.09 8.67
CA GLY A 37 17.09 7.58 10.00
C GLY A 37 15.60 7.68 10.29
N ARG A 38 15.16 8.85 10.73
CA ARG A 38 13.79 9.11 11.19
C ARG A 38 12.73 8.88 10.11
N ASP A 39 13.01 9.23 8.86
CA ASP A 39 12.04 9.10 7.77
C ASP A 39 11.78 7.64 7.40
N ALA A 40 12.82 6.79 7.39
CA ALA A 40 12.66 5.34 7.23
C ALA A 40 11.82 4.74 8.36
N ALA A 41 12.10 5.11 9.61
CA ALA A 41 11.34 4.66 10.77
C ALA A 41 9.88 5.13 10.72
N ASN A 42 9.61 6.36 10.30
CA ASN A 42 8.25 6.88 10.14
C ASN A 42 7.47 6.15 9.06
N TYR A 43 8.10 5.80 7.92
CA TYR A 43 7.49 5.00 6.88
C TYR A 43 7.07 3.62 7.42
N GLU A 44 7.96 2.92 8.10
CA GLU A 44 7.69 1.61 8.69
C GLU A 44 6.56 1.65 9.72
N ARG A 45 6.49 2.70 10.52
CA ARG A 45 5.39 2.91 11.46
C ARG A 45 4.05 3.16 10.76
N MET A 46 4.05 3.89 9.66
CA MET A 46 2.85 4.10 8.84
C MET A 46 2.39 2.80 8.20
N GLU A 47 3.30 2.02 7.66
CA GLU A 47 3.03 0.69 7.10
C GLU A 47 2.41 -0.24 8.16
N PHE A 48 2.99 -0.29 9.36
CA PHE A 48 2.44 -1.05 10.47
C PHE A 48 0.99 -0.65 10.80
N LEU A 49 0.73 0.63 10.89
CA LEU A 49 -0.62 1.14 11.17
C LEU A 49 -1.57 0.86 10.00
N GLY A 50 -1.12 1.08 8.79
CA GLY A 50 -1.90 0.85 7.57
C GLY A 50 -2.36 -0.59 7.43
N ASP A 51 -1.52 -1.56 7.73
CA ASP A 51 -1.89 -2.98 7.76
C ASP A 51 -3.06 -3.26 8.71
N ARG A 52 -3.08 -2.64 9.86
CA ARG A 52 -4.17 -2.81 10.84
C ARG A 52 -5.45 -2.14 10.38
N VAL A 53 -5.36 -0.97 9.79
CA VAL A 53 -6.50 -0.26 9.21
C VAL A 53 -7.10 -1.06 8.06
N LEU A 54 -6.28 -1.54 7.13
CA LEU A 54 -6.72 -2.38 6.02
C LEU A 54 -7.39 -3.65 6.54
N GLY A 55 -6.76 -4.34 7.48
CA GLY A 55 -7.31 -5.55 8.09
C GLY A 55 -8.66 -5.31 8.73
N LEU A 56 -8.83 -4.22 9.48
CA LEU A 56 -10.10 -3.86 10.10
C LEU A 56 -11.18 -3.54 9.06
N ALA A 57 -10.86 -2.76 8.04
CA ALA A 57 -11.81 -2.39 6.98
C ALA A 57 -12.31 -3.63 6.21
N ILE A 58 -11.42 -4.55 5.85
CA ILE A 58 -11.78 -5.78 5.17
C ILE A 58 -12.55 -6.72 6.10
N ALA A 59 -12.15 -6.84 7.36
CA ALA A 59 -12.88 -7.66 8.34
C ALA A 59 -14.31 -7.18 8.54
N GLU A 60 -14.53 -5.88 8.65
CA GLU A 60 -15.87 -5.29 8.73
C GLU A 60 -16.70 -5.63 7.49
N ARG A 61 -16.13 -5.49 6.31
CA ARG A 61 -16.79 -5.81 5.05
C ARG A 61 -17.18 -7.29 4.97
N LEU A 62 -16.28 -8.18 5.33
CA LEU A 62 -16.56 -9.63 5.37
C LEU A 62 -17.65 -9.99 6.38
N PHE A 63 -17.62 -9.36 7.54
CA PHE A 63 -18.64 -9.55 8.57
C PHE A 63 -20.04 -9.20 8.07
N VAL A 64 -20.17 -8.12 7.34
CA VAL A 64 -21.45 -7.65 6.78
C VAL A 64 -21.90 -8.52 5.60
N GLU A 65 -20.99 -8.85 4.69
CA GLU A 65 -21.34 -9.56 3.45
C GLU A 65 -21.57 -11.07 3.65
N PHE A 66 -20.95 -11.66 4.67
CA PHE A 66 -21.05 -13.07 4.98
C PHE A 66 -21.59 -13.32 6.39
N PRO A 67 -22.85 -12.93 6.66
CA PRO A 67 -23.39 -12.92 8.04
C PRO A 67 -23.53 -14.31 8.66
N THR A 68 -23.50 -15.38 7.85
CA THR A 68 -23.62 -16.77 8.32
C THR A 68 -22.29 -17.52 8.32
N ALA A 69 -21.22 -16.90 7.83
CA ALA A 69 -19.91 -17.56 7.78
C ALA A 69 -19.31 -17.67 9.18
N PRO A 70 -18.78 -18.85 9.55
CA PRO A 70 -18.07 -19.00 10.82
C PRO A 70 -16.74 -18.25 10.84
N GLU A 71 -16.24 -17.97 12.02
CA GLU A 71 -15.00 -17.19 12.23
C GLU A 71 -13.81 -17.75 11.42
N GLY A 72 -13.62 -19.06 11.39
CA GLY A 72 -12.53 -19.69 10.64
C GLY A 72 -12.59 -19.39 9.14
N GLU A 73 -13.77 -19.35 8.56
CA GLU A 73 -13.96 -18.98 7.14
C GLU A 73 -13.66 -17.48 6.92
N LEU A 74 -14.15 -16.63 7.80
CA LEU A 74 -13.87 -15.18 7.74
C LEU A 74 -12.38 -14.90 7.84
N SER A 75 -11.68 -15.60 8.73
CA SER A 75 -10.23 -15.46 8.90
C SER A 75 -9.43 -15.88 7.65
N VAL A 76 -9.80 -16.98 7.01
CA VAL A 76 -9.18 -17.43 5.77
C VAL A 76 -9.38 -16.41 4.65
N ARG A 77 -10.59 -15.89 4.49
CA ARG A 77 -10.90 -14.85 3.50
C ARG A 77 -10.12 -13.57 3.76
N LEU A 78 -10.06 -13.14 5.02
CA LEU A 78 -9.29 -11.95 5.42
C LEU A 78 -7.82 -12.10 5.04
N ASN A 79 -7.19 -13.20 5.41
CA ASN A 79 -5.77 -13.43 5.14
C ASN A 79 -5.45 -13.41 3.65
N LEU A 80 -6.33 -13.94 2.81
CA LEU A 80 -6.18 -13.89 1.35
C LEU A 80 -6.31 -12.46 0.81
N LEU A 81 -7.30 -11.71 1.28
CA LEU A 81 -7.59 -10.36 0.78
C LEU A 81 -6.55 -9.33 1.19
N VAL A 82 -5.92 -9.48 2.36
CA VAL A 82 -4.88 -8.56 2.84
C VAL A 82 -3.45 -9.08 2.60
N SER A 83 -3.29 -10.17 1.86
CA SER A 83 -1.98 -10.72 1.56
C SER A 83 -1.13 -9.76 0.73
N ALA A 84 0.20 -9.88 0.85
CA ALA A 84 1.14 -9.11 0.03
C ALA A 84 0.90 -9.32 -1.47
N GLU A 85 0.54 -10.53 -1.86
CA GLU A 85 0.22 -10.87 -3.25
C GLU A 85 -1.01 -10.11 -3.77
N THR A 86 -2.09 -10.10 -2.99
CA THR A 86 -3.31 -9.37 -3.34
C THR A 86 -3.07 -7.86 -3.37
N CYS A 87 -2.38 -7.32 -2.36
CA CYS A 87 -2.03 -5.89 -2.32
C CYS A 87 -1.16 -5.48 -3.51
N ALA A 88 -0.18 -6.28 -3.88
CA ALA A 88 0.65 -6.02 -5.06
C ALA A 88 -0.17 -6.07 -6.37
N ALA A 89 -1.11 -6.99 -6.49
CA ALA A 89 -2.01 -7.07 -7.64
C ALA A 89 -2.91 -5.83 -7.74
N ILE A 90 -3.44 -5.36 -6.63
CA ILE A 90 -4.24 -4.12 -6.56
C ILE A 90 -3.38 -2.91 -6.93
N ALA A 91 -2.16 -2.83 -6.44
CA ALA A 91 -1.23 -1.77 -6.81
C ALA A 91 -0.98 -1.73 -8.32
N ASP A 92 -0.82 -2.88 -8.95
CA ASP A 92 -0.65 -2.99 -10.40
C ASP A 92 -1.93 -2.59 -11.16
N GLU A 93 -3.09 -3.04 -10.71
CA GLU A 93 -4.39 -2.70 -11.29
C GLU A 93 -4.67 -1.20 -11.21
N LEU A 94 -4.33 -0.56 -10.09
CA LEU A 94 -4.45 0.89 -9.90
C LEU A 94 -3.33 1.68 -10.59
N GLY A 95 -2.31 1.03 -11.12
CA GLY A 95 -1.17 1.69 -11.75
C GLY A 95 -0.28 2.46 -10.78
N LEU A 96 -0.23 2.04 -9.50
CA LEU A 96 0.53 2.73 -8.45
C LEU A 96 2.05 2.69 -8.69
N GLY A 97 2.56 1.71 -9.43
CA GLY A 97 3.99 1.54 -9.67
C GLY A 97 4.69 2.77 -10.21
N ARG A 98 4.01 3.56 -11.02
CA ARG A 98 4.54 4.82 -11.58
C ARG A 98 4.70 5.94 -10.55
N TYR A 99 4.04 5.83 -9.40
CA TYR A 99 4.08 6.82 -8.33
C TYR A 99 4.98 6.40 -7.17
N ILE A 100 5.36 5.12 -7.11
CA ILE A 100 6.20 4.57 -6.04
C ILE A 100 7.66 4.85 -6.32
N ARG A 101 8.37 5.32 -5.30
CA ARG A 101 9.82 5.53 -5.32
C ARG A 101 10.51 4.50 -4.45
N HIS A 102 11.49 3.81 -5.01
CA HIS A 102 12.31 2.84 -4.29
C HIS A 102 13.74 2.81 -4.83
N GLY A 103 14.70 2.38 -3.97
CA GLY A 103 16.07 2.11 -4.37
C GLY A 103 16.22 0.66 -4.84
N GLY A 104 17.12 0.42 -5.78
CA GLY A 104 17.53 -0.90 -6.22
C GLY A 104 17.56 -1.10 -7.74
N GLU A 105 18.47 -1.95 -8.18
CA GLU A 105 18.63 -2.29 -9.59
C GLU A 105 17.71 -3.45 -10.00
N LEU A 106 17.35 -3.50 -11.28
CA LEU A 106 16.48 -4.50 -11.91
C LEU A 106 17.20 -5.85 -12.08
N THR A 107 17.29 -6.64 -11.03
CA THR A 107 17.67 -8.04 -11.07
C THR A 107 16.47 -8.96 -10.81
N LYS A 108 16.60 -10.29 -11.03
CA LYS A 108 15.52 -11.25 -10.70
C LYS A 108 15.11 -11.21 -9.22
N LEU A 109 16.04 -10.92 -8.32
CA LEU A 109 15.77 -10.67 -6.90
C LEU A 109 15.05 -9.34 -6.70
N ALA A 110 15.32 -8.35 -7.55
CA ALA A 110 14.63 -7.07 -7.54
C ALA A 110 13.15 -7.19 -7.94
N ALA A 111 12.76 -8.13 -8.79
CA ALA A 111 11.36 -8.35 -9.17
C ALA A 111 10.50 -8.75 -7.96
N GLN A 112 10.97 -9.69 -7.13
CA GLN A 112 10.28 -10.08 -5.89
C GLN A 112 10.25 -8.95 -4.87
N ARG A 113 11.38 -8.27 -4.71
CA ARG A 113 11.48 -7.09 -3.83
C ARG A 113 10.56 -5.96 -4.27
N THR A 114 10.49 -5.69 -5.56
CA THR A 114 9.59 -4.69 -6.14
C THR A 114 8.12 -5.05 -5.90
N ARG A 115 7.75 -6.33 -5.99
CA ARG A 115 6.41 -6.81 -5.65
C ARG A 115 6.08 -6.56 -4.18
N ASN A 116 7.00 -6.86 -3.27
CA ASN A 116 6.80 -6.60 -1.84
C ASN A 116 6.66 -5.09 -1.56
N ILE A 117 7.49 -4.27 -2.19
CA ILE A 117 7.40 -2.81 -2.08
C ILE A 117 6.02 -2.30 -2.54
N ARG A 118 5.49 -2.80 -3.64
CA ARG A 118 4.13 -2.44 -4.12
C ARG A 118 3.06 -2.85 -3.12
N ALA A 119 3.19 -4.02 -2.50
CA ALA A 119 2.29 -4.48 -1.44
C ALA A 119 2.34 -3.56 -0.21
N ASP A 120 3.53 -3.17 0.22
CA ASP A 120 3.74 -2.34 1.40
C ASP A 120 3.14 -0.93 1.25
N VAL A 121 3.10 -0.39 0.03
CA VAL A 121 2.56 0.95 -0.26
C VAL A 121 1.02 0.96 -0.25
N VAL A 122 0.36 -0.13 -0.58
CA VAL A 122 -1.12 -0.25 -0.59
C VAL A 122 -1.71 -0.15 0.80
#